data_03cd1bf3ad6877f866066d965edb6d19
#
_entry.id   03cd1bf3ad6877f866066d965edb6d19
#
_cell.length_a   1.000
_cell.length_b   1.000
_cell.length_c   1.000
_cell.angle_alpha   90.00
_cell.angle_beta   90.00
_cell.angle_gamma   90.00
#
_symmetry.space_group_name_H-M   'P 1'
#
loop_
_entity.id
_entity.type
_entity.pdbx_description
1 polymer ?
#
loop_
_entity_poly.entity_id
_entity_poly.type
_entity_poly.pdbx_seq_one_letter_code
_entity_poly.pdbx_strand_id
1 'polypeptide(L)'
;MLTRLVYHPLIEKGNLFHVGIGLNYELAAENRSNMEFKAPYPVRVAGINAIGAKITDAKNDFKFSGELMAAKGHVGIEGQYIFMNVDRKGDAKSYNAWGAYGNLRFLLNNEYEYVKNDAGIATPAPKSWELVAAYNYTDMNDAKAGFHGGKLSDWALTMNYYINKYMIWRVSGHI
;
A
#
# COMPACT_ATOMS: atom_id res chain seq x y z
N MET A 1 13.20 12.49 -6.94
CA MET A 1 12.40 12.48 -8.20
C MET A 1 11.29 11.47 -8.01
N LEU A 2 10.03 11.88 -8.27
CA LEU A 2 8.86 10.99 -8.18
C LEU A 2 8.11 11.04 -9.51
N THR A 3 7.73 9.89 -10.04
CA THR A 3 6.86 9.78 -11.21
C THR A 3 5.87 8.63 -11.04
N ARG A 4 4.66 8.79 -11.59
CA ARG A 4 3.62 7.75 -11.63
C ARG A 4 2.99 7.77 -13.02
N LEU A 5 2.86 6.61 -13.63
CA LEU A 5 2.15 6.39 -14.88
C LEU A 5 0.94 5.50 -14.61
N VAL A 6 -0.22 5.92 -15.09
CA VAL A 6 -1.48 5.21 -14.89
C VAL A 6 -2.17 4.99 -16.23
N TYR A 7 -2.69 3.79 -16.43
CA TYR A 7 -3.52 3.42 -17.56
C TYR A 7 -4.86 2.86 -17.05
N HIS A 8 -5.96 3.52 -17.39
CA HIS A 8 -7.32 3.18 -16.94
C HIS A 8 -8.30 3.14 -18.13
N PRO A 9 -8.27 2.04 -18.91
CA PRO A 9 -9.10 1.93 -20.13
C PRO A 9 -10.59 1.80 -19.83
N LEU A 10 -10.98 1.33 -18.64
CA LEU A 10 -12.36 1.17 -18.22
C LEU A 10 -12.60 2.00 -16.96
N ILE A 11 -13.51 2.96 -17.03
CA ILE A 11 -13.83 3.90 -15.94
C ILE A 11 -15.34 4.12 -15.79
N GLU A 12 -16.14 3.25 -16.39
CA GLU A 12 -17.60 3.29 -16.28
C GLU A 12 -18.04 2.74 -14.92
N LYS A 13 -19.14 3.25 -14.39
CA LYS A 13 -19.73 2.73 -13.17
C LYS A 13 -19.95 1.22 -13.26
N GLY A 14 -19.48 0.49 -12.28
CA GLY A 14 -19.56 -0.96 -12.22
C GLY A 14 -18.67 -1.69 -13.26
N ASN A 15 -17.80 -0.99 -13.99
CA ASN A 15 -16.87 -1.60 -14.93
C ASN A 15 -15.55 -0.82 -14.95
N LEU A 16 -14.66 -1.15 -14.03
CA LEU A 16 -13.41 -0.44 -13.80
C LEU A 16 -12.22 -1.34 -14.10
N PHE A 17 -11.21 -0.77 -14.72
CA PHE A 17 -9.90 -1.39 -14.85
C PHE A 17 -8.82 -0.31 -14.84
N HIS A 18 -7.84 -0.49 -13.96
CA HIS A 18 -6.74 0.44 -13.76
C HIS A 18 -5.46 -0.34 -13.46
N VAL A 19 -4.39 0.03 -14.10
CA VAL A 19 -3.03 -0.39 -13.76
C VAL A 19 -2.13 0.83 -13.68
N GLY A 20 -1.16 0.79 -12.79
CA GLY A 20 -0.21 1.88 -12.64
C GLY A 20 1.16 1.40 -12.21
N ILE A 21 2.15 2.20 -12.52
CA ILE A 21 3.52 2.05 -12.04
C ILE A 21 4.00 3.36 -11.43
N GLY A 22 4.74 3.26 -10.34
CA GLY A 22 5.36 4.39 -9.67
C GLY A 22 6.85 4.17 -9.49
N LEU A 23 7.63 5.23 -9.66
CA LEU A 23 9.06 5.25 -9.42
C LEU A 23 9.38 6.44 -8.52
N ASN A 24 10.16 6.20 -7.47
CA ASN A 24 10.72 7.24 -6.62
C ASN A 24 12.23 7.05 -6.49
N TYR A 25 12.98 8.12 -6.67
CA TYR A 25 14.41 8.15 -6.44
C TYR A 25 14.76 9.36 -5.58
N GLU A 26 15.43 9.12 -4.45
CA GLU A 26 15.82 10.12 -3.48
C GLU A 26 17.32 10.00 -3.18
N LEU A 27 18.01 11.12 -3.11
CA LEU A 27 19.39 11.20 -2.62
C LEU A 27 19.38 11.44 -1.13
N ALA A 28 20.18 10.70 -0.38
CA ALA A 28 20.41 11.00 1.02
C ALA A 28 21.19 12.31 1.13
N ALA A 29 20.72 13.23 1.99
CA ALA A 29 21.48 14.43 2.27
C ALA A 29 22.80 14.05 2.99
N GLU A 30 23.88 14.81 2.73
CA GLU A 30 25.21 14.51 3.27
C GLU A 30 25.23 14.37 4.80
N ASN A 31 24.42 15.16 5.48
CA ASN A 31 24.27 15.18 6.95
C ASN A 31 23.15 14.25 7.46
N ARG A 32 22.45 13.52 6.61
CA ARG A 32 21.35 12.60 6.94
C ARG A 32 21.46 11.29 6.17
N SER A 33 22.59 10.62 6.32
CA SER A 33 22.83 9.32 5.69
C SER A 33 22.16 8.13 6.44
N ASN A 34 21.43 8.38 7.52
CA ASN A 34 20.67 7.35 8.22
C ASN A 34 19.21 7.39 7.77
N MET A 35 18.71 6.26 7.28
CA MET A 35 17.31 6.05 6.91
C MET A 35 16.70 5.00 7.84
N GLU A 36 15.50 5.26 8.33
CA GLU A 36 14.77 4.32 9.20
C GLU A 36 13.41 4.03 8.59
N PHE A 37 13.17 2.76 8.32
CA PHE A 37 11.90 2.24 7.79
C PHE A 37 11.22 1.42 8.87
N LYS A 38 9.92 1.68 9.09
CA LYS A 38 9.11 1.04 10.12
C LYS A 38 7.73 0.71 9.58
N ALA A 39 7.21 -0.46 9.96
CA ALA A 39 5.80 -0.77 9.77
C ALA A 39 5.16 -1.02 11.14
N PRO A 40 4.15 -0.23 11.51
CA PRO A 40 3.40 -0.45 12.74
C PRO A 40 2.51 -1.68 12.62
N TYR A 41 2.02 -2.18 13.75
CA TYR A 41 0.90 -3.12 13.72
C TYR A 41 -0.32 -2.47 13.05
N PRO A 42 -1.14 -3.23 12.30
CA PRO A 42 -2.33 -2.72 11.62
C PRO A 42 -3.29 -2.01 12.59
N VAL A 43 -3.45 -2.54 13.80
CA VAL A 43 -4.22 -1.92 14.87
C VAL A 43 -3.28 -1.05 15.72
N ARG A 44 -3.32 0.26 15.49
CA ARG A 44 -2.38 1.25 16.05
C ARG A 44 -2.70 1.69 17.50
N VAL A 45 -3.27 0.83 18.33
CA VAL A 45 -3.68 1.21 19.70
C VAL A 45 -2.49 1.57 20.58
N ALA A 46 -1.35 0.90 20.42
CA ALA A 46 -0.17 1.08 21.27
C ALA A 46 0.95 1.90 20.63
N GLY A 47 0.84 2.32 19.38
CA GLY A 47 1.90 3.05 18.68
C GLY A 47 3.19 2.26 18.45
N ILE A 48 3.15 0.93 18.62
CA ILE A 48 4.32 0.05 18.53
C ILE A 48 4.55 -0.34 17.07
N ASN A 49 5.81 -0.33 16.64
CA ASN A 49 6.20 -0.86 15.34
C ASN A 49 6.36 -2.39 15.43
N ALA A 50 5.76 -3.09 14.46
CA ALA A 50 5.85 -4.55 14.35
C ALA A 50 7.23 -4.98 13.80
N ILE A 51 7.69 -4.27 12.77
CA ILE A 51 8.94 -4.52 12.07
C ILE A 51 9.63 -3.21 11.71
N GLY A 52 10.94 -3.26 11.46
CA GLY A 52 11.67 -2.08 11.02
C GLY A 52 13.14 -2.37 10.72
N ALA A 53 13.72 -1.53 9.85
CA ALA A 53 15.14 -1.56 9.52
C ALA A 53 15.72 -0.14 9.61
N LYS A 54 16.91 -0.04 10.22
CA LYS A 54 17.68 1.20 10.30
C LYS A 54 18.92 1.04 9.45
N ILE A 55 18.98 1.82 8.37
CA ILE A 55 20.04 1.79 7.39
C ILE A 55 20.99 2.94 7.69
N THR A 56 22.26 2.63 7.95
CA THR A 56 23.34 3.61 8.09
C THR A 56 24.05 3.80 6.76
N ASP A 57 24.66 4.97 6.58
CA ASP A 57 25.46 5.30 5.40
C ASP A 57 24.71 5.19 4.08
N ALA A 58 23.40 5.48 4.09
CA ALA A 58 22.60 5.53 2.89
C ALA A 58 23.14 6.60 1.93
N LYS A 59 23.22 6.26 0.64
CA LYS A 59 23.62 7.15 -0.46
C LYS A 59 22.40 7.64 -1.24
N ASN A 60 21.52 6.71 -1.58
CA ASN A 60 20.25 6.98 -2.25
C ASN A 60 19.23 5.91 -1.90
N ASP A 61 17.98 6.17 -2.16
CA ASP A 61 16.94 5.15 -2.19
C ASP A 61 16.20 5.17 -3.55
N PHE A 62 15.87 3.97 -4.01
CA PHE A 62 15.03 3.74 -5.17
C PHE A 62 13.84 2.92 -4.76
N LYS A 63 12.63 3.39 -5.11
CA LYS A 63 11.37 2.67 -4.87
C LYS A 63 10.65 2.46 -6.19
N PHE A 64 10.16 1.26 -6.37
CA PHE A 64 9.27 0.88 -7.46
C PHE A 64 7.93 0.45 -6.87
N SER A 65 6.83 0.84 -7.51
CA SER A 65 5.51 0.29 -7.19
C SER A 65 4.76 -0.11 -8.44
N GLY A 66 4.02 -1.22 -8.36
CA GLY A 66 3.03 -1.64 -9.34
C GLY A 66 1.67 -1.72 -8.68
N GLU A 67 0.62 -1.19 -9.31
CA GLU A 67 -0.73 -1.18 -8.77
C GLU A 67 -1.75 -1.70 -9.78
N LEU A 68 -2.78 -2.34 -9.25
CA LEU A 68 -3.91 -2.88 -10.00
C LEU A 68 -5.20 -2.55 -9.26
N MET A 69 -6.21 -2.07 -9.99
CA MET A 69 -7.59 -1.98 -9.51
C MET A 69 -8.52 -2.44 -10.60
N ALA A 70 -9.53 -3.22 -10.25
CA ALA A 70 -10.60 -3.60 -11.16
C ALA A 70 -11.92 -3.74 -10.39
N ALA A 71 -13.03 -3.48 -11.06
CA ALA A 71 -14.34 -3.80 -10.51
C ALA A 71 -15.31 -4.23 -11.61
N LYS A 72 -16.18 -5.17 -11.24
CA LYS A 72 -17.29 -5.62 -12.08
C LYS A 72 -18.56 -5.66 -11.24
N GLY A 73 -19.52 -4.75 -11.51
CA GLY A 73 -20.72 -4.59 -10.70
C GLY A 73 -20.39 -4.33 -9.23
N HIS A 74 -20.77 -5.27 -8.37
CA HIS A 74 -20.61 -5.21 -6.92
C HIS A 74 -19.24 -5.67 -6.41
N VAL A 75 -18.42 -6.31 -7.24
CA VAL A 75 -17.14 -6.89 -6.83
C VAL A 75 -16.00 -5.99 -7.30
N GLY A 76 -15.09 -5.66 -6.39
CA GLY A 76 -13.86 -4.93 -6.66
C GLY A 76 -12.64 -5.65 -6.13
N ILE A 77 -11.54 -5.50 -6.83
CA ILE A 77 -10.21 -5.92 -6.37
C ILE A 77 -9.27 -4.73 -6.47
N GLU A 78 -8.35 -4.63 -5.54
CA GLU A 78 -7.22 -3.72 -5.64
C GLU A 78 -6.00 -4.35 -5.01
N GLY A 79 -4.83 -3.98 -5.48
CA GLY A 79 -3.58 -4.43 -4.91
C GLY A 79 -2.41 -3.59 -5.37
N GLN A 80 -1.36 -3.62 -4.57
CA GLN A 80 -0.11 -2.94 -4.88
C GLN A 80 1.06 -3.79 -4.43
N TYR A 81 2.10 -3.80 -5.24
CA TYR A 81 3.43 -4.28 -4.88
C TYR A 81 4.38 -3.09 -4.78
N ILE A 82 5.22 -3.09 -3.75
CA ILE A 82 6.25 -2.05 -3.54
C ILE A 82 7.58 -2.75 -3.31
N PHE A 83 8.59 -2.33 -4.03
CA PHE A 83 9.98 -2.72 -3.84
C PHE A 83 10.81 -1.49 -3.51
N MET A 84 11.77 -1.65 -2.61
CA MET A 84 12.71 -0.61 -2.21
C MET A 84 14.13 -1.15 -2.24
N ASN A 85 15.05 -0.36 -2.78
CA ASN A 85 16.48 -0.57 -2.70
C ASN A 85 17.13 0.69 -2.12
N VAL A 86 17.98 0.51 -1.13
CA VAL A 86 18.79 1.60 -0.54
C VAL A 86 20.27 1.31 -0.79
N ASP A 87 20.89 2.11 -1.65
CA ASP A 87 22.33 2.07 -1.82
C ASP A 87 23.04 2.70 -0.63
N ARG A 88 24.19 2.12 -0.28
CA ARG A 88 25.00 2.57 0.85
C ARG A 88 26.36 3.06 0.39
N LYS A 89 26.99 3.94 1.19
CA LYS A 89 28.32 4.48 0.91
C LYS A 89 29.41 3.41 1.11
N GLY A 90 30.54 3.57 0.40
CA GLY A 90 31.67 2.64 0.46
C GLY A 90 31.34 1.26 -0.11
N ASP A 91 31.94 0.21 0.47
CA ASP A 91 31.78 -1.19 0.04
C ASP A 91 30.59 -1.89 0.73
N ALA A 92 29.72 -1.15 1.41
CA ALA A 92 28.58 -1.71 2.10
C ALA A 92 27.49 -2.15 1.09
N LYS A 93 26.97 -3.38 1.29
CA LYS A 93 25.93 -3.93 0.41
C LYS A 93 24.65 -3.10 0.50
N SER A 94 24.00 -2.88 -0.64
CA SER A 94 22.69 -2.26 -0.71
C SER A 94 21.65 -3.07 0.05
N TYR A 95 20.70 -2.37 0.69
CA TYR A 95 19.58 -2.97 1.40
C TYR A 95 18.35 -3.04 0.51
N ASN A 96 17.66 -4.17 0.55
CA ASN A 96 16.41 -4.39 -0.18
C ASN A 96 15.28 -4.76 0.77
N ALA A 97 14.11 -4.21 0.49
CA ALA A 97 12.87 -4.59 1.15
C ALA A 97 11.70 -4.57 0.16
N TRP A 98 10.64 -5.28 0.48
CA TRP A 98 9.45 -5.28 -0.35
C TRP A 98 8.19 -5.52 0.47
N GLY A 99 7.07 -5.15 -0.10
CA GLY A 99 5.77 -5.42 0.47
C GLY A 99 4.70 -5.48 -0.62
N ALA A 100 3.60 -6.10 -0.29
CA ALA A 100 2.44 -6.16 -1.17
C ALA A 100 1.16 -6.18 -0.34
N TYR A 101 0.08 -5.64 -0.91
CA TYR A 101 -1.25 -5.86 -0.36
C TYR A 101 -2.24 -6.21 -1.47
N GLY A 102 -3.31 -6.88 -1.08
CA GLY A 102 -4.45 -7.14 -1.94
C GLY A 102 -5.75 -7.06 -1.17
N ASN A 103 -6.76 -6.44 -1.77
CA ASN A 103 -8.10 -6.30 -1.22
C ASN A 103 -9.11 -6.92 -2.18
N LEU A 104 -10.01 -7.74 -1.65
CA LEU A 104 -11.24 -8.15 -2.30
C LEU A 104 -12.38 -7.39 -1.64
N ARG A 105 -13.17 -6.67 -2.44
CA ARG A 105 -14.21 -5.76 -1.97
C ARG A 105 -15.56 -6.18 -2.54
N PHE A 106 -16.60 -6.12 -1.74
CA PHE A 106 -17.96 -6.42 -2.15
C PHE A 106 -18.92 -5.34 -1.65
N LEU A 107 -19.54 -4.64 -2.60
CA LEU A 107 -20.48 -3.55 -2.33
C LEU A 107 -21.92 -4.09 -2.45
N LEU A 108 -22.67 -4.18 -1.35
CA LEU A 108 -23.93 -4.93 -1.32
C LEU A 108 -25.05 -4.30 -2.14
N ASN A 109 -25.13 -2.99 -2.18
CA ASN A 109 -26.30 -2.27 -2.70
C ASN A 109 -25.96 -1.11 -3.67
N ASN A 110 -24.74 -1.09 -4.19
CA ASN A 110 -24.29 -0.11 -5.20
C ASN A 110 -23.17 -0.71 -6.06
N GLU A 111 -22.71 0.01 -7.04
CA GLU A 111 -21.59 -0.35 -7.90
C GLU A 111 -20.42 0.61 -7.68
N TYR A 112 -19.21 0.13 -7.93
CA TYR A 112 -18.00 0.94 -7.81
C TYR A 112 -17.92 1.98 -8.92
N GLU A 113 -17.43 3.16 -8.56
CA GLU A 113 -17.16 4.28 -9.44
C GLU A 113 -15.66 4.63 -9.40
N TYR A 114 -15.16 5.27 -10.46
CA TYR A 114 -13.77 5.68 -10.58
C TYR A 114 -13.63 7.20 -10.47
N VAL A 115 -12.66 7.66 -9.68
CA VAL A 115 -12.30 9.07 -9.58
C VAL A 115 -11.03 9.34 -10.38
N LYS A 116 -11.17 10.02 -11.51
CA LYS A 116 -10.05 10.30 -12.43
C LYS A 116 -8.94 11.13 -11.78
N ASN A 117 -9.30 12.17 -11.01
CA ASN A 117 -8.32 13.06 -10.42
C ASN A 117 -7.44 12.37 -9.37
N ASP A 118 -8.01 11.41 -8.64
CA ASP A 118 -7.31 10.65 -7.61
C ASP A 118 -6.74 9.34 -8.17
N ALA A 119 -7.08 9.00 -9.41
CA ALA A 119 -6.74 7.76 -10.09
C ALA A 119 -7.03 6.53 -9.21
N GLY A 120 -8.26 6.41 -8.73
CA GLY A 120 -8.67 5.40 -7.76
C GLY A 120 -10.16 5.09 -7.74
N ILE A 121 -10.53 4.09 -6.94
CA ILE A 121 -11.93 3.75 -6.68
C ILE A 121 -12.55 4.83 -5.79
N ALA A 122 -13.70 5.34 -6.19
CA ALA A 122 -14.46 6.34 -5.44
C ALA A 122 -14.95 5.81 -4.10
N THR A 123 -15.13 6.71 -3.13
CA THR A 123 -15.89 6.39 -1.93
C THR A 123 -17.32 5.99 -2.33
N PRO A 124 -17.81 4.82 -1.88
CA PRO A 124 -19.16 4.37 -2.18
C PRO A 124 -20.24 5.39 -1.80
N ALA A 125 -21.33 5.36 -2.55
CA ALA A 125 -22.46 6.26 -2.33
C ALA A 125 -23.04 6.13 -0.91
N PRO A 126 -23.68 7.18 -0.36
CA PRO A 126 -24.36 7.11 0.93
C PRO A 126 -25.36 5.96 1.03
N LYS A 127 -25.50 5.39 2.23
CA LYS A 127 -26.33 4.23 2.56
C LYS A 127 -25.84 2.92 1.94
N SER A 128 -24.58 2.87 1.52
CA SER A 128 -23.95 1.65 1.02
C SER A 128 -23.33 0.81 2.14
N TRP A 129 -23.42 -0.51 1.99
CA TRP A 129 -22.69 -1.50 2.77
C TRP A 129 -21.58 -2.10 1.94
N GLU A 130 -20.41 -2.24 2.51
CA GLU A 130 -19.25 -2.84 1.86
C GLU A 130 -18.55 -3.83 2.79
N LEU A 131 -18.20 -5.00 2.25
CA LEU A 131 -17.32 -5.97 2.90
C LEU A 131 -15.97 -5.93 2.19
N VAL A 132 -14.89 -5.95 2.97
CA VAL A 132 -13.52 -5.97 2.44
C VAL A 132 -12.73 -7.06 3.14
N ALA A 133 -12.20 -8.00 2.36
CA ALA A 133 -11.17 -8.92 2.80
C ALA A 133 -9.82 -8.42 2.29
N ALA A 134 -8.85 -8.23 3.18
CA ALA A 134 -7.55 -7.70 2.87
C ALA A 134 -6.44 -8.64 3.33
N TYR A 135 -5.37 -8.68 2.56
CA TYR A 135 -4.11 -9.30 2.95
C TYR A 135 -2.96 -8.33 2.71
N ASN A 136 -2.11 -8.17 3.72
CA ASN A 136 -0.91 -7.35 3.66
C ASN A 136 0.31 -8.19 4.01
N TYR A 137 1.40 -8.01 3.27
CA TYR A 137 2.67 -8.63 3.57
C TYR A 137 3.81 -7.63 3.39
N THR A 138 4.73 -7.61 4.33
CA THR A 138 5.95 -6.78 4.25
C THR A 138 7.14 -7.59 4.74
N ASP A 139 8.22 -7.59 3.98
CA ASP A 139 9.51 -8.20 4.33
C ASP A 139 10.61 -7.14 4.35
N MET A 140 11.12 -6.88 5.54
CA MET A 140 12.22 -5.94 5.77
C MET A 140 13.55 -6.67 6.07
N ASN A 141 13.62 -7.98 5.81
CA ASN A 141 14.86 -8.73 5.95
C ASN A 141 15.68 -8.65 4.66
N ASP A 142 16.96 -8.40 4.80
CA ASP A 142 17.97 -8.61 3.78
C ASP A 142 19.22 -9.23 4.42
N ALA A 143 19.20 -10.56 4.56
CA ALA A 143 20.30 -11.31 5.18
C ALA A 143 21.63 -11.14 4.42
N LYS A 144 21.58 -10.89 3.10
CA LYS A 144 22.79 -10.66 2.29
C LYS A 144 23.48 -9.34 2.64
N ALA A 145 22.69 -8.35 3.04
CA ALA A 145 23.17 -7.05 3.49
C ALA A 145 23.29 -6.95 5.03
N GLY A 146 22.96 -8.02 5.76
CA GLY A 146 23.06 -8.11 7.22
C GLY A 146 21.88 -7.51 7.97
N PHE A 147 20.72 -7.35 7.34
CA PHE A 147 19.54 -6.78 7.96
C PHE A 147 18.49 -7.83 8.32
N HIS A 148 17.98 -7.74 9.55
CA HIS A 148 16.93 -8.59 10.13
C HIS A 148 15.76 -7.72 10.58
N GLY A 149 15.15 -6.97 9.65
CA GLY A 149 14.09 -6.01 9.93
C GLY A 149 12.73 -6.62 10.27
N GLY A 150 12.58 -7.93 10.05
CA GLY A 150 11.37 -8.68 10.33
C GLY A 150 10.45 -8.84 9.13
N LYS A 151 9.40 -9.66 9.32
CA LYS A 151 8.30 -9.87 8.38
C LYS A 151 6.98 -9.60 9.08
N LEU A 152 6.07 -8.98 8.36
CA LEU A 152 4.71 -8.73 8.84
C LEU A 152 3.73 -9.32 7.84
N SER A 153 2.79 -10.11 8.33
CA SER A 153 1.67 -10.67 7.58
C SER A 153 0.39 -10.33 8.34
N ASP A 154 -0.60 -9.81 7.65
CA ASP A 154 -1.87 -9.39 8.25
C ASP A 154 -3.04 -9.73 7.34
N TRP A 155 -4.01 -10.43 7.89
CA TRP A 155 -5.32 -10.64 7.29
C TRP A 155 -6.33 -9.75 7.98
N ALA A 156 -7.14 -9.06 7.22
CA ALA A 156 -8.20 -8.22 7.75
C ALA A 156 -9.54 -8.53 7.09
N LEU A 157 -10.59 -8.51 7.91
CA LEU A 157 -11.97 -8.49 7.43
C LEU A 157 -12.64 -7.23 7.96
N THR A 158 -13.15 -6.41 7.06
CA THR A 158 -13.74 -5.10 7.39
C THR A 158 -15.16 -5.02 6.85
N MET A 159 -16.07 -4.50 7.66
CA MET A 159 -17.42 -4.10 7.24
C MET A 159 -17.54 -2.58 7.37
N ASN A 160 -17.93 -1.95 6.29
CA ASN A 160 -18.16 -0.51 6.19
C ASN A 160 -19.65 -0.23 5.97
N TYR A 161 -20.17 0.79 6.64
CA TYR A 161 -21.46 1.41 6.31
C TYR A 161 -21.28 2.90 6.06
N TYR A 162 -21.51 3.32 4.84
CA TYR A 162 -21.41 4.73 4.41
C TYR A 162 -22.71 5.44 4.73
N ILE A 163 -22.81 6.05 5.91
CA ILE A 163 -24.03 6.69 6.41
C ILE A 163 -24.43 7.86 5.50
N ASN A 164 -23.47 8.73 5.20
CA ASN A 164 -23.60 9.85 4.28
C ASN A 164 -22.22 10.23 3.73
N LYS A 165 -22.12 11.30 2.94
CA LYS A 165 -20.84 11.75 2.33
C LYS A 165 -19.75 12.17 3.33
N TYR A 166 -20.08 12.32 4.61
CA TYR A 166 -19.17 12.78 5.66
C TYR A 166 -18.92 11.73 6.73
N MET A 167 -19.76 10.69 6.82
CA MET A 167 -19.76 9.73 7.92
C MET A 167 -19.72 8.30 7.41
N ILE A 168 -18.78 7.53 7.93
CA ILE A 168 -18.66 6.09 7.75
C ILE A 168 -18.63 5.41 9.12
N TRP A 169 -19.38 4.34 9.27
CA TRP A 169 -19.22 3.39 10.37
C TRP A 169 -18.42 2.20 9.88
N ARG A 170 -17.40 1.80 10.64
CA ARG A 170 -16.48 0.72 10.26
C ARG A 170 -16.21 -0.20 11.43
N VAL A 171 -16.25 -1.51 11.17
CA VAL A 171 -15.75 -2.56 12.07
C VAL A 171 -14.71 -3.38 11.31
N SER A 172 -13.57 -3.63 11.93
CA SER A 172 -12.48 -4.40 11.32
C SER A 172 -11.89 -5.38 12.33
N GLY A 173 -11.69 -6.62 11.90
CA GLY A 173 -10.92 -7.63 12.62
C GLY A 173 -9.61 -7.90 11.88
N HIS A 174 -8.52 -8.14 12.62
CA HIS A 174 -7.18 -8.41 12.10
C HIS A 174 -6.60 -9.67 12.74
N ILE A 175 -5.85 -10.44 11.96
CA ILE A 175 -5.12 -11.65 12.39
C ILE A 175 -3.72 -11.62 11.80
#